data_62e441dd96b69bd0bde10a6d7c3584e2
#
_entry.id   62e441dd96b69bd0bde10a6d7c3584e2
#
_cell.length_a   1.000
_cell.length_b   1.000
_cell.length_c   1.000
_cell.angle_alpha   90.00
_cell.angle_beta   90.00
_cell.angle_gamma   90.00
#
_symmetry.space_group_name_H-M   'P 1'
#
loop_
_entity.id
_entity.type
_entity.pdbx_description
1 polymer ?
#
loop_
_entity_poly.entity_id
_entity_poly.type
_entity_poly.pdbx_seq_one_letter_code
_entity_poly.pdbx_strand_id
1 'polypeptide(L)'
;FFNDNQRDAVKGGEVYGAIKSGFVSGAATEPILAKAILGSRELGTYTHPNQVLNYVEAHDNYNLHDLLATLHPDQSSEQIMRKVETATAMNLLMQGMAFMEIGQEFGRTKLVATGENGELTHDDRERAMNSYNAPDSVNQVNWDLINERQDSIEFIRQMIRLKTGTGAFSYPTYDEIYHHVFVHSANEHSGLIVYEIQGEDHLLVVFNAKGQDFQFENAGNLELLVTNSHLSDKDMVGGVSASVFKVL
;
A
#
# COMPACT_ATOMS: atom_id res chain seq x y z
N PHE A 1 7.63 9.08 -14.49
CA PHE A 1 7.73 9.98 -13.32
C PHE A 1 7.35 9.22 -12.06
N PHE A 2 8.15 9.33 -10.99
CA PHE A 2 7.79 8.83 -9.67
C PHE A 2 6.57 9.57 -9.12
N ASN A 3 5.61 8.83 -8.58
CA ASN A 3 4.35 9.39 -8.08
C ASN A 3 4.44 9.67 -6.56
N ASP A 4 5.17 10.73 -6.20
CA ASP A 4 5.34 11.11 -4.80
C ASP A 4 4.01 11.44 -4.11
N ASN A 5 3.06 12.02 -4.85
CA ASN A 5 1.73 12.32 -4.31
C ASN A 5 0.99 11.05 -3.86
N GLN A 6 1.06 9.97 -4.65
CA GLN A 6 0.46 8.69 -4.30
C GLN A 6 1.23 8.04 -3.15
N ARG A 7 2.58 8.01 -3.21
CA ARG A 7 3.43 7.47 -2.15
C ARG A 7 3.07 8.09 -0.80
N ASP A 8 3.11 9.42 -0.72
CA ASP A 8 2.88 10.16 0.53
C ASP A 8 1.43 10.03 1.00
N ALA A 9 0.47 9.95 0.08
CA ALA A 9 -0.93 9.73 0.43
C ALA A 9 -1.17 8.32 1.01
N VAL A 10 -0.47 7.29 0.52
CA VAL A 10 -0.60 5.91 1.03
C VAL A 10 0.14 5.74 2.35
N LYS A 11 1.48 5.92 2.35
CA LYS A 11 2.34 5.59 3.51
C LYS A 11 2.57 6.74 4.46
N GLY A 12 2.56 7.96 3.95
CA GLY A 12 3.01 9.17 4.62
C GLY A 12 4.30 9.72 4.03
N GLY A 13 4.55 11.01 4.29
CA GLY A 13 5.69 11.75 3.77
C GLY A 13 6.83 11.88 4.78
N GLU A 14 8.03 12.09 4.25
CA GLU A 14 9.25 12.37 5.00
C GLU A 14 9.83 13.68 4.46
N VAL A 15 9.47 14.81 5.09
CA VAL A 15 9.90 16.12 4.65
C VAL A 15 10.83 16.74 5.69
N TYR A 16 12.09 16.98 5.33
CA TYR A 16 13.11 17.60 6.20
C TYR A 16 13.25 16.93 7.57
N GLY A 17 13.17 15.57 7.61
CA GLY A 17 13.25 14.80 8.84
C GLY A 17 11.95 14.74 9.66
N ALA A 18 10.88 15.43 9.23
CA ALA A 18 9.56 15.31 9.83
C ALA A 18 8.75 14.20 9.15
N ILE A 19 8.37 13.19 9.92
CA ILE A 19 7.55 12.07 9.46
C ILE A 19 6.07 12.46 9.54
N LYS A 20 5.32 12.21 8.45
CA LYS A 20 3.87 12.44 8.39
C LYS A 20 3.14 11.13 8.12
N SER A 21 1.96 10.99 8.71
CA SER A 21 1.06 9.87 8.44
C SER A 21 0.48 9.94 7.03
N GLY A 22 0.26 8.77 6.42
CA GLY A 22 -0.56 8.58 5.23
C GLY A 22 -1.85 7.82 5.56
N PHE A 23 -2.57 7.37 4.57
CA PHE A 23 -3.84 6.66 4.71
C PHE A 23 -3.75 5.45 5.65
N VAL A 24 -2.77 4.56 5.45
CA VAL A 24 -2.59 3.37 6.29
C VAL A 24 -2.16 3.68 7.72
N SER A 25 -1.82 4.93 8.00
CA SER A 25 -1.46 5.47 9.32
C SER A 25 -2.53 6.40 9.88
N GLY A 26 -3.72 6.48 9.25
CA GLY A 26 -4.87 7.21 9.72
C GLY A 26 -4.98 8.67 9.26
N ALA A 27 -4.16 9.11 8.28
CA ALA A 27 -4.33 10.43 7.68
C ALA A 27 -5.49 10.46 6.68
N ALA A 28 -6.16 11.60 6.57
CA ALA A 28 -7.29 11.84 5.67
C ALA A 28 -6.81 12.17 4.25
N THR A 29 -6.30 11.17 3.54
CA THR A 29 -5.74 11.32 2.19
C THR A 29 -6.59 10.67 1.10
N GLU A 30 -7.80 10.22 1.43
CA GLU A 30 -8.71 9.53 0.53
C GLU A 30 -8.99 10.30 -0.77
N PRO A 31 -9.18 11.65 -0.78
CA PRO A 31 -9.41 12.38 -2.03
C PRO A 31 -8.20 12.36 -2.98
N ILE A 32 -6.97 12.31 -2.44
CA ILE A 32 -5.75 12.16 -3.25
C ILE A 32 -5.68 10.75 -3.83
N LEU A 33 -5.99 9.75 -3.00
CA LEU A 33 -5.97 8.34 -3.39
C LEU A 33 -7.05 8.01 -4.43
N ALA A 34 -8.22 8.63 -4.36
CA ALA A 34 -9.24 8.52 -5.42
C ALA A 34 -8.68 8.95 -6.79
N LYS A 35 -7.93 10.05 -6.83
CA LYS A 35 -7.24 10.50 -8.06
C LYS A 35 -6.12 9.56 -8.49
N ALA A 36 -5.39 9.00 -7.54
CA ALA A 36 -4.32 8.02 -7.80
C ALA A 36 -4.88 6.71 -8.38
N ILE A 37 -5.99 6.22 -7.86
CA ILE A 37 -6.73 5.06 -8.41
C ILE A 37 -7.07 5.27 -9.87
N LEU A 38 -7.46 6.48 -10.26
CA LEU A 38 -7.78 6.88 -11.64
C LEU A 38 -6.54 7.26 -12.48
N GLY A 39 -5.35 6.77 -12.10
CA GLY A 39 -4.12 6.96 -12.86
C GLY A 39 -3.45 8.32 -12.68
N SER A 40 -3.78 9.04 -11.60
CA SER A 40 -3.09 10.28 -11.16
C SER A 40 -3.14 11.46 -12.13
N ARG A 41 -4.02 11.47 -13.14
CA ARG A 41 -4.11 12.56 -14.12
C ARG A 41 -4.25 13.93 -13.47
N GLU A 42 -5.05 14.03 -12.41
CA GLU A 42 -5.32 15.27 -11.70
C GLU A 42 -4.27 15.63 -10.64
N LEU A 43 -3.30 14.74 -10.38
CA LEU A 43 -2.22 14.97 -9.43
C LEU A 43 -0.97 15.54 -10.08
N GLY A 44 -0.92 15.61 -11.42
CA GLY A 44 0.20 16.11 -12.19
C GLY A 44 -0.22 16.49 -13.61
N THR A 45 0.75 16.69 -14.48
CA THR A 45 0.54 17.06 -15.89
C THR A 45 0.64 15.83 -16.82
N TYR A 46 0.15 14.69 -16.38
CA TYR A 46 0.26 13.44 -17.12
C TYR A 46 -0.78 13.39 -18.25
N THR A 47 -0.32 13.04 -19.44
CA THR A 47 -1.17 12.83 -20.63
C THR A 47 -1.47 11.36 -20.89
N HIS A 48 -0.74 10.47 -20.20
CA HIS A 48 -0.89 9.02 -20.34
C HIS A 48 -0.65 8.32 -18.99
N PRO A 49 -1.44 7.32 -18.59
CA PRO A 49 -1.30 6.65 -17.29
C PRO A 49 0.06 5.95 -17.12
N ASN A 50 0.67 5.47 -18.21
CA ASN A 50 2.00 4.84 -18.19
C ASN A 50 3.17 5.84 -18.01
N GLN A 51 2.91 7.13 -17.87
CA GLN A 51 3.93 8.09 -17.44
C GLN A 51 4.14 8.11 -15.92
N VAL A 52 3.24 7.46 -15.19
CA VAL A 52 3.21 7.44 -13.72
C VAL A 52 3.75 6.13 -13.21
N LEU A 53 4.71 6.19 -12.31
CA LEU A 53 5.25 5.05 -11.56
C LEU A 53 4.81 5.15 -10.11
N ASN A 54 3.80 4.38 -9.75
CA ASN A 54 3.32 4.26 -8.38
C ASN A 54 4.32 3.47 -7.54
N TYR A 55 4.57 3.91 -6.32
CA TYR A 55 5.46 3.24 -5.38
C TYR A 55 5.15 3.69 -3.96
N VAL A 56 5.53 2.89 -2.99
CA VAL A 56 5.43 3.23 -1.56
C VAL A 56 6.76 3.09 -0.83
N GLU A 57 7.73 2.46 -1.47
CA GLU A 57 9.08 2.26 -0.97
C GLU A 57 10.07 2.34 -2.13
N ALA A 58 11.25 2.87 -1.86
CA ALA A 58 12.42 2.89 -2.73
C ALA A 58 13.68 2.93 -1.85
N HIS A 59 14.88 2.91 -2.46
CA HIS A 59 16.14 2.98 -1.73
C HIS A 59 16.33 4.27 -0.91
N ASP A 60 15.69 5.38 -1.33
CA ASP A 60 15.66 6.64 -0.59
C ASP A 60 14.63 6.60 0.54
N ASN A 61 14.90 7.35 1.62
CA ASN A 61 14.06 7.46 2.80
C ASN A 61 13.92 6.15 3.59
N TYR A 62 13.01 6.12 4.57
CA TYR A 62 12.68 4.89 5.28
C TYR A 62 12.04 3.86 4.36
N ASN A 63 12.36 2.59 4.59
CA ASN A 63 11.52 1.51 4.10
C ASN A 63 10.10 1.66 4.65
N LEU A 64 9.11 1.10 3.96
CA LEU A 64 7.71 1.18 4.35
C LEU A 64 7.49 0.66 5.78
N HIS A 65 8.07 -0.50 6.10
CA HIS A 65 8.03 -1.08 7.44
C HIS A 65 8.61 -0.14 8.49
N ASP A 66 9.76 0.47 8.23
CA ASP A 66 10.48 1.33 9.18
C ASP A 66 9.70 2.62 9.48
N LEU A 67 9.12 3.23 8.43
CA LEU A 67 8.25 4.39 8.59
C LEU A 67 7.04 4.06 9.46
N LEU A 68 6.35 2.95 9.16
CA LEU A 68 5.15 2.55 9.88
C LEU A 68 5.45 2.16 11.33
N ALA A 69 6.54 1.45 11.58
CA ALA A 69 7.00 1.12 12.94
C ALA A 69 7.39 2.38 13.74
N THR A 70 7.97 3.37 13.07
CA THR A 70 8.32 4.65 13.72
C THR A 70 7.08 5.49 14.05
N LEU A 71 6.06 5.48 13.18
CA LEU A 71 4.78 6.16 13.42
C LEU A 71 3.92 5.49 14.50
N HIS A 72 4.07 4.18 14.68
CA HIS A 72 3.24 3.36 15.57
C HIS A 72 4.09 2.49 16.50
N PRO A 73 4.90 3.09 17.40
CA PRO A 73 5.84 2.35 18.24
C PRO A 73 5.17 1.38 19.22
N ASP A 74 3.88 1.57 19.51
CA ASP A 74 3.10 0.73 20.43
C ASP A 74 2.39 -0.44 19.74
N GLN A 75 2.50 -0.56 18.39
CA GLN A 75 1.88 -1.64 17.65
C GLN A 75 2.79 -2.86 17.54
N SER A 76 2.18 -4.04 17.50
CA SER A 76 2.91 -5.30 17.30
C SER A 76 3.47 -5.39 15.85
N SER A 77 4.49 -6.24 15.67
CA SER A 77 5.06 -6.53 14.34
C SER A 77 3.99 -6.99 13.35
N GLU A 78 3.00 -7.78 13.79
CA GLU A 78 1.89 -8.23 12.95
C GLU A 78 0.99 -7.07 12.51
N GLN A 79 0.69 -6.14 13.41
CA GLN A 79 -0.10 -4.94 13.08
C GLN A 79 0.62 -4.03 12.09
N ILE A 80 1.95 -3.88 12.24
CA ILE A 80 2.76 -3.13 11.28
C ILE A 80 2.78 -3.83 9.92
N MET A 81 2.99 -5.16 9.90
CA MET A 81 2.98 -5.92 8.66
C MET A 81 1.65 -5.84 7.92
N ARG A 82 0.53 -5.86 8.62
CA ARG A 82 -0.80 -5.67 8.02
C ARG A 82 -0.93 -4.32 7.31
N LYS A 83 -0.34 -3.26 7.86
CA LYS A 83 -0.26 -1.95 7.20
C LYS A 83 0.66 -1.98 5.98
N VAL A 84 1.80 -2.67 6.05
CA VAL A 84 2.73 -2.88 4.93
C VAL A 84 2.02 -3.59 3.78
N GLU A 85 1.32 -4.66 4.07
CA GLU A 85 0.53 -5.43 3.11
C GLU A 85 -0.54 -4.57 2.44
N THR A 86 -1.32 -3.84 3.25
CA THR A 86 -2.38 -2.95 2.76
C THR A 86 -1.81 -1.85 1.86
N ALA A 87 -0.73 -1.17 2.28
CA ALA A 87 -0.07 -0.13 1.48
C ALA A 87 0.50 -0.69 0.16
N THR A 88 1.08 -1.88 0.20
CA THR A 88 1.62 -2.56 -0.98
C THR A 88 0.50 -2.97 -1.94
N ALA A 89 -0.61 -3.49 -1.42
CA ALA A 89 -1.80 -3.79 -2.23
C ALA A 89 -2.37 -2.53 -2.89
N MET A 90 -2.46 -1.41 -2.16
CA MET A 90 -2.89 -0.12 -2.72
C MET A 90 -1.98 0.32 -3.87
N ASN A 91 -0.66 0.19 -3.71
CA ASN A 91 0.30 0.50 -4.75
C ASN A 91 0.09 -0.33 -6.03
N LEU A 92 -0.14 -1.64 -5.86
CA LEU A 92 -0.31 -2.58 -6.97
C LEU A 92 -1.65 -2.41 -7.70
N LEU A 93 -2.74 -2.12 -6.98
CA LEU A 93 -4.09 -2.13 -7.52
C LEU A 93 -4.56 -0.77 -8.07
N MET A 94 -3.74 0.28 -8.01
CA MET A 94 -4.00 1.54 -8.69
C MET A 94 -3.63 1.46 -10.18
N GLN A 95 -4.25 2.30 -11.01
CA GLN A 95 -3.93 2.41 -12.43
C GLN A 95 -2.52 2.99 -12.64
N GLY A 96 -1.88 2.60 -13.74
CA GLY A 96 -0.50 2.97 -14.07
C GLY A 96 0.51 1.87 -13.74
N MET A 97 1.80 2.18 -13.87
CA MET A 97 2.88 1.26 -13.54
C MET A 97 3.07 1.20 -12.02
N ALA A 98 3.45 0.04 -11.50
CA ALA A 98 3.78 -0.15 -10.09
C ALA A 98 5.25 -0.58 -9.93
N PHE A 99 5.93 0.00 -8.95
CA PHE A 99 7.27 -0.36 -8.53
C PHE A 99 7.23 -0.90 -7.10
N MET A 100 8.02 -1.91 -6.82
CA MET A 100 8.27 -2.44 -5.49
C MET A 100 9.77 -2.55 -5.26
N GLU A 101 10.23 -2.11 -4.11
CA GLU A 101 11.60 -2.34 -3.65
C GLU A 101 11.75 -3.78 -3.16
N ILE A 102 12.95 -4.36 -3.33
CA ILE A 102 13.24 -5.74 -2.88
C ILE A 102 13.10 -5.85 -1.36
N GLY A 103 12.30 -6.81 -0.91
CA GLY A 103 12.04 -7.05 0.52
C GLY A 103 10.82 -6.32 1.06
N GLN A 104 10.16 -5.46 0.27
CA GLN A 104 8.92 -4.80 0.68
C GLN A 104 7.84 -5.81 1.04
N GLU A 105 7.74 -6.92 0.31
CA GLU A 105 6.75 -7.99 0.49
C GLU A 105 6.86 -8.71 1.83
N PHE A 106 8.01 -8.64 2.48
CA PHE A 106 8.23 -9.20 3.82
C PHE A 106 8.72 -8.16 4.84
N GLY A 107 8.52 -6.87 4.55
CA GLY A 107 8.80 -5.77 5.48
C GLY A 107 10.27 -5.66 5.86
N ARG A 108 11.15 -5.59 4.84
CA ARG A 108 12.58 -5.30 5.02
C ARG A 108 12.76 -4.05 5.87
N THR A 109 13.74 -4.08 6.77
CA THR A 109 14.14 -2.94 7.60
C THR A 109 15.59 -2.50 7.32
N LYS A 110 15.84 -1.20 7.41
CA LYS A 110 17.17 -0.58 7.44
C LYS A 110 17.52 -0.06 8.85
N LEU A 111 16.62 -0.21 9.81
CA LEU A 111 16.84 0.17 11.20
C LEU A 111 17.69 -0.88 11.90
N VAL A 112 18.96 -0.54 12.13
CA VAL A 112 19.92 -1.38 12.86
C VAL A 112 20.33 -0.64 14.14
N ALA A 113 19.89 -1.16 15.28
CA ALA A 113 20.17 -0.57 16.59
C ALA A 113 21.64 -0.71 16.96
N THR A 114 22.29 0.41 17.28
CA THR A 114 23.69 0.47 17.74
C THR A 114 23.85 0.99 19.16
N GLY A 115 22.76 1.34 19.86
CA GLY A 115 22.77 1.78 21.24
C GLY A 115 23.21 0.68 22.23
N GLU A 116 23.70 1.07 23.39
CA GLU A 116 24.32 0.15 24.38
C GLU A 116 23.37 -0.97 24.85
N ASN A 117 22.06 -0.71 24.86
CA ASN A 117 21.03 -1.68 25.27
C ASN A 117 20.21 -2.22 24.10
N GLY A 118 20.72 -2.09 22.85
CA GLY A 118 19.98 -2.46 21.64
C GLY A 118 18.89 -1.45 21.25
N GLU A 119 18.97 -0.22 21.72
CA GLU A 119 18.08 0.86 21.35
C GLU A 119 18.49 1.51 20.02
N LEU A 120 17.51 2.02 19.29
CA LEU A 120 17.73 2.81 18.09
C LEU A 120 18.14 4.23 18.47
N THR A 121 19.36 4.61 18.11
CA THR A 121 19.88 5.97 18.29
C THR A 121 19.33 6.92 17.21
N HIS A 122 19.57 8.22 17.36
CA HIS A 122 19.26 9.21 16.32
C HIS A 122 20.03 8.92 15.03
N ASP A 123 21.32 8.59 15.14
CA ASP A 123 22.20 8.30 14.01
C ASP A 123 21.75 7.03 13.26
N ASP A 124 21.20 6.02 13.94
CA ASP A 124 20.64 4.82 13.30
C ASP A 124 19.43 5.18 12.44
N ARG A 125 18.57 6.06 12.93
CA ARG A 125 17.39 6.54 12.20
C ARG A 125 17.77 7.37 10.98
N GLU A 126 18.72 8.30 11.13
CA GLU A 126 19.23 9.10 10.00
C GLU A 126 19.89 8.22 8.94
N ARG A 127 20.67 7.22 9.38
CA ARG A 127 21.32 6.27 8.49
C ARG A 127 20.31 5.42 7.72
N ALA A 128 19.21 5.01 8.34
CA ALA A 128 18.14 4.27 7.68
C ALA A 128 17.38 5.15 6.66
N MET A 129 17.18 6.43 6.96
CA MET A 129 16.54 7.37 6.04
C MET A 129 17.41 7.71 4.82
N ASN A 130 18.73 7.77 4.99
CA ASN A 130 19.68 8.14 3.94
C ASN A 130 20.81 7.13 3.86
N SER A 131 20.50 5.94 3.35
CA SER A 131 21.35 4.77 3.45
C SER A 131 22.30 4.55 2.25
N TYR A 132 22.40 5.50 1.29
CA TYR A 132 23.16 5.30 0.06
C TYR A 132 24.65 4.96 0.27
N ASN A 133 25.25 5.41 1.36
CA ASN A 133 26.63 5.12 1.75
C ASN A 133 26.74 4.38 3.09
N ALA A 134 25.64 3.82 3.58
CA ALA A 134 25.62 3.04 4.81
C ALA A 134 26.30 1.67 4.60
N PRO A 135 26.80 1.03 5.67
CA PRO A 135 27.41 -0.29 5.58
C PRO A 135 26.39 -1.37 5.18
N ASP A 136 26.91 -2.53 4.76
CA ASP A 136 26.10 -3.69 4.37
C ASP A 136 25.11 -4.11 5.47
N SER A 137 25.49 -3.99 6.74
CA SER A 137 24.58 -4.29 7.86
C SER A 137 23.27 -3.51 7.85
N VAL A 138 23.23 -2.34 7.19
CA VAL A 138 22.03 -1.52 7.00
C VAL A 138 21.34 -1.87 5.67
N ASN A 139 22.13 -2.02 4.60
CA ASN A 139 21.59 -2.16 3.26
C ASN A 139 21.32 -3.61 2.82
N GLN A 140 21.86 -4.61 3.51
CA GLN A 140 21.60 -6.02 3.21
C GLN A 140 20.13 -6.38 3.40
N VAL A 141 19.68 -7.35 2.63
CA VAL A 141 18.34 -7.94 2.79
C VAL A 141 18.43 -9.10 3.77
N ASN A 142 17.65 -9.07 4.84
CA ASN A 142 17.53 -10.20 5.75
C ASN A 142 16.57 -11.24 5.15
N TRP A 143 17.12 -12.24 4.50
CA TRP A 143 16.37 -13.32 3.85
C TRP A 143 15.69 -14.29 4.83
N ASP A 144 16.08 -14.30 6.10
CA ASP A 144 15.44 -15.15 7.12
C ASP A 144 13.98 -14.74 7.37
N LEU A 145 13.65 -13.47 7.16
CA LEU A 145 12.28 -12.96 7.26
C LEU A 145 11.30 -13.64 6.30
N ILE A 146 11.78 -14.21 5.20
CA ILE A 146 10.93 -14.99 4.27
C ILE A 146 10.24 -16.15 5.00
N ASN A 147 10.97 -16.84 5.87
CA ASN A 147 10.44 -17.99 6.61
C ASN A 147 9.38 -17.57 7.64
N GLU A 148 9.51 -16.38 8.20
CA GLU A 148 8.64 -15.85 9.24
C GLU A 148 7.36 -15.22 8.67
N ARG A 149 7.38 -14.78 7.38
CA ARG A 149 6.35 -13.92 6.78
C ARG A 149 5.80 -14.50 5.46
N GLN A 150 5.65 -15.82 5.42
CA GLN A 150 5.14 -16.55 4.26
C GLN A 150 3.74 -16.09 3.84
N ASP A 151 2.85 -15.82 4.80
CA ASP A 151 1.48 -15.37 4.53
C ASP A 151 1.45 -14.00 3.87
N SER A 152 2.29 -13.07 4.33
CA SER A 152 2.45 -11.74 3.71
C SER A 152 2.94 -11.86 2.27
N ILE A 153 3.95 -12.70 2.04
CA ILE A 153 4.51 -12.95 0.70
C ILE A 153 3.44 -13.54 -0.22
N GLU A 154 2.66 -14.52 0.26
CA GLU A 154 1.61 -15.14 -0.56
C GLU A 154 0.49 -14.14 -0.87
N PHE A 155 0.08 -13.32 0.09
CA PHE A 155 -0.88 -12.24 -0.15
C PHE A 155 -0.38 -11.27 -1.24
N ILE A 156 0.85 -10.76 -1.13
CA ILE A 156 1.42 -9.86 -2.14
C ILE A 156 1.57 -10.54 -3.50
N ARG A 157 1.95 -11.83 -3.52
CA ARG A 157 1.99 -12.62 -4.76
C ARG A 157 0.63 -12.69 -5.45
N GLN A 158 -0.46 -12.83 -4.70
CA GLN A 158 -1.82 -12.80 -5.24
C GLN A 158 -2.17 -11.41 -5.79
N MET A 159 -1.79 -10.33 -5.12
CA MET A 159 -1.97 -8.96 -5.62
C MET A 159 -1.20 -8.72 -6.93
N ILE A 160 0.04 -9.21 -7.03
CA ILE A 160 0.82 -9.15 -8.27
C ILE A 160 0.14 -9.93 -9.40
N ARG A 161 -0.40 -11.11 -9.11
CA ARG A 161 -1.17 -11.91 -10.10
C ARG A 161 -2.41 -11.15 -10.60
N LEU A 162 -3.13 -10.47 -9.72
CA LEU A 162 -4.25 -9.60 -10.12
C LEU A 162 -3.77 -8.46 -11.01
N LYS A 163 -2.72 -7.74 -10.62
CA LYS A 163 -2.15 -6.62 -11.39
C LYS A 163 -1.72 -7.03 -12.79
N THR A 164 -1.11 -8.20 -12.93
CA THR A 164 -0.48 -8.65 -14.18
C THR A 164 -1.33 -9.61 -14.99
N GLY A 165 -2.26 -10.33 -14.35
CA GLY A 165 -3.06 -11.38 -14.97
C GLY A 165 -4.39 -10.89 -15.54
N THR A 166 -4.90 -9.76 -15.04
CA THR A 166 -6.10 -9.10 -15.56
C THR A 166 -5.71 -7.78 -16.23
N GLY A 167 -6.42 -7.32 -17.24
CA GLY A 167 -6.21 -5.97 -17.80
C GLY A 167 -6.74 -4.84 -16.88
N ALA A 168 -7.46 -5.20 -15.83
CA ALA A 168 -8.28 -4.31 -15.01
C ALA A 168 -7.49 -3.18 -14.31
N PHE A 169 -6.23 -3.41 -13.93
CA PHE A 169 -5.41 -2.46 -13.18
C PHE A 169 -4.37 -1.73 -14.05
N SER A 170 -4.45 -1.82 -15.38
CA SER A 170 -3.45 -1.26 -16.28
C SER A 170 -4.02 -0.81 -17.62
N TYR A 171 -5.16 -0.12 -17.60
CA TYR A 171 -5.73 0.46 -18.79
C TYR A 171 -4.75 1.41 -19.49
N PRO A 172 -4.60 1.33 -20.82
CA PRO A 172 -3.57 2.07 -21.53
C PRO A 172 -3.85 3.56 -21.68
N THR A 173 -5.11 3.98 -21.54
CA THR A 173 -5.51 5.38 -21.71
C THR A 173 -6.39 5.87 -20.56
N TYR A 174 -6.42 7.20 -20.34
CA TYR A 174 -7.33 7.80 -19.36
C TYR A 174 -8.80 7.64 -19.75
N ASP A 175 -9.12 7.62 -21.04
CA ASP A 175 -10.50 7.42 -21.50
C ASP A 175 -11.01 6.03 -21.10
N GLU A 176 -10.17 4.99 -21.22
CA GLU A 176 -10.51 3.64 -20.77
C GLU A 176 -10.61 3.57 -19.24
N ILE A 177 -9.70 4.22 -18.50
CA ILE A 177 -9.78 4.29 -17.04
C ILE A 177 -11.12 4.89 -16.62
N TYR A 178 -11.50 6.06 -17.16
CA TYR A 178 -12.75 6.74 -16.78
C TYR A 178 -14.01 6.01 -17.27
N HIS A 179 -13.88 5.14 -18.27
CA HIS A 179 -14.99 4.30 -18.73
C HIS A 179 -15.22 3.07 -17.84
N HIS A 180 -14.16 2.55 -17.22
CA HIS A 180 -14.19 1.28 -16.51
C HIS A 180 -14.01 1.39 -14.99
N VAL A 181 -13.39 2.43 -14.46
CA VAL A 181 -13.04 2.53 -13.05
C VAL A 181 -13.91 3.57 -12.33
N PHE A 182 -14.67 3.13 -11.33
CA PHE A 182 -15.63 3.96 -10.59
C PHE A 182 -15.28 3.97 -9.10
N VAL A 183 -14.93 5.14 -8.56
CA VAL A 183 -14.69 5.30 -7.12
C VAL A 183 -16.03 5.60 -6.43
N HIS A 184 -16.51 4.64 -5.64
CA HIS A 184 -17.79 4.73 -4.93
C HIS A 184 -17.66 5.45 -3.59
N SER A 185 -16.56 5.24 -2.87
CA SER A 185 -16.31 5.89 -1.59
C SER A 185 -14.82 6.20 -1.44
N ALA A 186 -14.52 7.47 -1.17
CA ALA A 186 -13.22 7.97 -0.78
C ALA A 186 -13.41 9.28 -0.01
N ASN A 187 -14.35 9.27 0.95
CA ASN A 187 -14.67 10.44 1.75
C ASN A 187 -13.56 10.72 2.75
N GLU A 188 -13.15 11.97 2.84
CA GLU A 188 -12.12 12.44 3.76
C GLU A 188 -12.46 12.02 5.21
N HIS A 189 -11.45 11.57 5.95
CA HIS A 189 -11.57 11.01 7.30
C HIS A 189 -12.42 9.72 7.42
N SER A 190 -12.82 9.11 6.30
CA SER A 190 -13.56 7.85 6.36
C SER A 190 -12.67 6.66 6.72
N GLY A 191 -11.38 6.71 6.38
CA GLY A 191 -10.46 5.57 6.47
C GLY A 191 -10.89 4.40 5.58
N LEU A 192 -11.78 4.65 4.61
CA LEU A 192 -12.33 3.65 3.72
C LEU A 192 -12.32 4.14 2.27
N ILE A 193 -11.82 3.32 1.38
CA ILE A 193 -11.89 3.53 -0.07
C ILE A 193 -12.53 2.31 -0.70
N VAL A 194 -13.57 2.54 -1.50
CA VAL A 194 -14.26 1.51 -2.27
C VAL A 194 -14.30 1.95 -3.73
N TYR A 195 -13.80 1.12 -4.62
CA TYR A 195 -13.92 1.37 -6.06
C TYR A 195 -14.19 0.07 -6.83
N GLU A 196 -14.78 0.22 -7.97
CA GLU A 196 -15.22 -0.85 -8.86
C GLU A 196 -14.54 -0.73 -10.21
N ILE A 197 -14.21 -1.85 -10.81
CA ILE A 197 -13.71 -1.94 -12.17
C ILE A 197 -14.69 -2.77 -12.98
N GLN A 198 -15.36 -2.13 -13.93
CA GLN A 198 -16.33 -2.76 -14.84
C GLN A 198 -15.66 -3.05 -16.19
N GLY A 199 -15.25 -4.29 -16.39
CA GLY A 199 -14.56 -4.74 -17.59
C GLY A 199 -14.80 -6.21 -17.84
N GLU A 200 -13.87 -6.89 -18.51
CA GLU A 200 -13.89 -8.34 -18.70
C GLU A 200 -13.89 -9.05 -17.33
N ASP A 201 -13.08 -8.53 -16.40
CA ASP A 201 -13.14 -8.89 -14.98
C ASP A 201 -13.91 -7.78 -14.25
N HIS A 202 -15.09 -8.11 -13.71
CA HIS A 202 -15.87 -7.19 -12.88
C HIS A 202 -15.42 -7.31 -11.43
N LEU A 203 -14.69 -6.31 -10.93
CA LEU A 203 -14.03 -6.34 -9.64
C LEU A 203 -14.49 -5.21 -8.73
N LEU A 204 -14.65 -5.50 -7.44
CA LEU A 204 -14.82 -4.52 -6.38
C LEU A 204 -13.60 -4.58 -5.46
N VAL A 205 -12.96 -3.44 -5.23
CA VAL A 205 -11.77 -3.29 -4.39
C VAL A 205 -12.10 -2.42 -3.19
N VAL A 206 -11.67 -2.88 -2.02
CA VAL A 206 -11.87 -2.17 -0.75
C VAL A 206 -10.55 -2.03 -0.03
N PHE A 207 -10.20 -0.80 0.33
CA PHE A 207 -9.11 -0.49 1.25
C PHE A 207 -9.69 0.07 2.54
N ASN A 208 -9.46 -0.62 3.64
CA ASN A 208 -9.90 -0.19 4.97
C ASN A 208 -8.66 0.10 5.83
N ALA A 209 -8.45 1.35 6.22
CA ALA A 209 -7.37 1.76 7.12
C ALA A 209 -7.86 1.96 8.57
N LYS A 210 -9.15 1.76 8.84
CA LYS A 210 -9.72 1.83 10.19
C LYS A 210 -9.33 0.58 11.00
N GLY A 211 -9.25 0.74 12.31
CA GLY A 211 -9.19 -0.40 13.23
C GLY A 211 -10.53 -1.13 13.40
N GLN A 212 -11.56 -0.76 12.65
CA GLN A 212 -12.93 -1.31 12.71
C GLN A 212 -13.28 -2.00 11.41
N ASP A 213 -14.05 -3.07 11.52
CA ASP A 213 -14.56 -3.81 10.38
C ASP A 213 -15.62 -3.00 9.62
N PHE A 214 -15.67 -3.22 8.31
CA PHE A 214 -16.67 -2.64 7.42
C PHE A 214 -17.59 -3.74 6.90
N GLN A 215 -18.90 -3.53 6.95
CA GLN A 215 -19.90 -4.45 6.44
C GLN A 215 -20.59 -3.88 5.20
N PHE A 216 -20.73 -4.71 4.17
CA PHE A 216 -21.55 -4.38 3.00
C PHE A 216 -23.03 -4.58 3.27
N GLU A 217 -23.88 -3.66 2.84
CA GLU A 217 -25.34 -3.79 2.99
C GLU A 217 -25.96 -4.85 2.07
N ASN A 218 -25.33 -5.16 0.92
CA ASN A 218 -25.82 -6.12 -0.08
C ASN A 218 -24.66 -6.91 -0.73
N ALA A 219 -24.07 -7.86 -0.01
CA ALA A 219 -22.97 -8.68 -0.51
C ALA A 219 -23.39 -9.93 -1.32
N GLY A 220 -24.67 -10.07 -1.65
CA GLY A 220 -25.22 -11.29 -2.26
C GLY A 220 -24.56 -11.74 -3.57
N ASN A 221 -24.01 -10.78 -4.32
CA ASN A 221 -23.37 -10.99 -5.63
C ASN A 221 -21.84 -10.86 -5.57
N LEU A 222 -21.22 -10.94 -4.39
CA LEU A 222 -19.77 -10.81 -4.25
C LEU A 222 -19.13 -12.18 -3.94
N GLU A 223 -18.03 -12.46 -4.62
CA GLU A 223 -17.11 -13.55 -4.34
C GLU A 223 -15.77 -12.98 -3.90
N LEU A 224 -15.32 -13.28 -2.68
CA LEU A 224 -14.02 -12.85 -2.18
C LEU A 224 -12.90 -13.57 -2.96
N LEU A 225 -12.05 -12.83 -3.65
CA LEU A 225 -10.90 -13.36 -4.36
C LEU A 225 -9.66 -13.38 -3.49
N VAL A 226 -9.36 -12.27 -2.80
CA VAL A 226 -8.16 -12.13 -1.98
C VAL A 226 -8.35 -11.06 -0.91
N THR A 227 -7.80 -11.29 0.27
CA THR A 227 -7.76 -10.33 1.37
C THR A 227 -6.60 -10.64 2.32
N ASN A 228 -6.04 -9.61 2.98
CA ASN A 228 -5.20 -9.76 4.18
C ASN A 228 -6.00 -9.54 5.47
N SER A 229 -7.31 -9.46 5.37
CA SER A 229 -8.20 -9.38 6.53
C SER A 229 -8.18 -10.69 7.32
N HIS A 230 -8.36 -10.58 8.63
CA HIS A 230 -8.63 -11.75 9.50
C HIS A 230 -10.05 -12.30 9.29
N LEU A 231 -10.92 -11.56 8.59
CA LEU A 231 -12.27 -11.96 8.24
C LEU A 231 -12.28 -12.51 6.80
N SER A 232 -12.89 -13.64 6.62
CA SER A 232 -13.05 -14.32 5.32
C SER A 232 -14.49 -14.27 4.80
N ASP A 233 -15.37 -13.55 5.47
CA ASP A 233 -16.77 -13.42 5.07
C ASP A 233 -16.88 -12.45 3.88
N LYS A 234 -17.70 -12.82 2.90
CA LYS A 234 -17.89 -12.05 1.67
C LYS A 234 -18.61 -10.72 1.85
N ASP A 235 -19.22 -10.51 3.00
CA ASP A 235 -19.97 -9.29 3.35
C ASP A 235 -19.25 -8.41 4.37
N MET A 236 -18.06 -8.82 4.82
CA MET A 236 -17.26 -8.07 5.78
C MET A 236 -15.82 -7.87 5.33
N VAL A 237 -15.29 -6.68 5.57
CA VAL A 237 -13.88 -6.33 5.35
C VAL A 237 -13.30 -5.89 6.69
N GLY A 238 -12.35 -6.66 7.20
CA GLY A 238 -11.72 -6.36 8.49
C GLY A 238 -10.91 -5.08 8.52
N GLY A 239 -10.70 -4.58 9.72
CA GLY A 239 -9.90 -3.36 9.94
C GLY A 239 -8.45 -3.53 9.48
N VAL A 240 -7.89 -2.47 8.90
CA VAL A 240 -6.56 -2.41 8.27
C VAL A 240 -6.36 -3.55 7.28
N SER A 241 -7.04 -3.46 6.15
CA SER A 241 -6.97 -4.49 5.11
C SER A 241 -7.18 -3.96 3.70
N ALA A 242 -6.75 -4.77 2.73
CA ALA A 242 -7.10 -4.65 1.32
C ALA A 242 -7.83 -5.92 0.89
N SER A 243 -8.97 -5.77 0.24
CA SER A 243 -9.79 -6.89 -0.21
C SER A 243 -10.23 -6.68 -1.66
N VAL A 244 -10.23 -7.75 -2.43
CA VAL A 244 -10.71 -7.75 -3.82
C VAL A 244 -11.80 -8.80 -3.95
N PHE A 245 -12.92 -8.40 -4.50
CA PHE A 245 -14.08 -9.24 -4.78
C PHE A 245 -14.34 -9.27 -6.27
N LYS A 246 -14.83 -10.41 -6.75
CA LYS A 246 -15.48 -10.52 -8.04
C LYS A 246 -16.97 -10.21 -7.87
N VAL A 247 -17.51 -9.39 -8.75
CA VAL A 247 -18.95 -9.14 -8.85
C VAL A 247 -19.53 -10.19 -9.79
N LEU A 248 -20.53 -10.98 -9.33
CA LEU A 248 -21.14 -12.11 -10.04
C LEU A 248 -22.35 -11.69 -10.90
#